data_a00685f06b2c7da94950d102c6751d1f
#
_entry.id   a00685f06b2c7da94950d102c6751d1f
#
_cell.length_a   1.000
_cell.length_b   1.000
_cell.length_c   1.000
_cell.angle_alpha   90.00
_cell.angle_beta   90.00
_cell.angle_gamma   90.00
#
_symmetry.space_group_name_H-M   'P 1'
#
loop_
_entity.id
_entity.type
_entity.pdbx_description
1 polymer ?
#
loop_
_entity_poly.entity_id
_entity_poly.type
_entity_poly.pdbx_seq_one_letter_code
_entity_poly.pdbx_strand_id
1 'polypeptide(L)'
;QGIEFDYCCCQASFSLKDAGFETIMVNCNPETVSTDYDTSDRLYFEPLKEEYVFNIIKKEQEKGNLIGVIAQFGGQTPIKLAKFLHDNRLPILGTQYTSIDLAEDRDRFRNLLNKLKLKQAESGIAKTFNQAIKIADKIGLPLMVRPSYVLGGRAMEIVHEKNQLKKFVEEAFKAAEENPILIDKFIDHAMEVDVDAISD
;
A
#
# COMPACT_ATOMS: atom_id res chain seq x y z
N GLN A 1 9.78 -5.19 -5.99
CA GLN A 1 9.46 -3.78 -6.18
C GLN A 1 9.14 -3.56 -7.64
N GLY A 2 8.00 -2.92 -7.95
CA GLY A 2 7.67 -2.58 -9.33
C GLY A 2 8.60 -1.51 -9.88
N ILE A 3 8.81 -1.51 -11.19
CA ILE A 3 9.70 -0.56 -11.87
C ILE A 3 9.25 0.90 -11.67
N GLU A 4 7.96 1.14 -11.53
CA GLU A 4 7.35 2.44 -11.26
C GLU A 4 7.82 3.05 -9.94
N PHE A 5 7.95 2.24 -8.89
CA PHE A 5 8.46 2.70 -7.59
C PHE A 5 9.95 3.03 -7.64
N ASP A 6 10.72 2.23 -8.37
CA ASP A 6 12.14 2.48 -8.56
C ASP A 6 12.37 3.78 -9.35
N TYR A 7 11.61 3.96 -10.44
CA TYR A 7 11.62 5.20 -11.22
C TYR A 7 11.28 6.43 -10.37
N CYS A 8 10.22 6.36 -9.54
CA CYS A 8 9.86 7.46 -8.64
C CYS A 8 10.98 7.79 -7.65
N CYS A 9 11.64 6.78 -7.08
CA CYS A 9 12.77 6.97 -6.17
C CYS A 9 13.95 7.68 -6.85
N CYS A 10 14.29 7.26 -8.07
CA CYS A 10 15.37 7.89 -8.85
C CYS A 10 15.06 9.35 -9.19
N GLN A 11 13.85 9.61 -9.71
CA GLN A 11 13.44 10.98 -10.07
C GLN A 11 13.36 11.90 -8.87
N ALA A 12 12.88 11.41 -7.74
CA ALA A 12 12.88 12.17 -6.49
C ALA A 12 14.30 12.49 -6.02
N SER A 13 15.23 11.53 -6.10
CA SER A 13 16.64 11.75 -5.76
C SER A 13 17.25 12.83 -6.64
N PHE A 14 17.10 12.76 -7.95
CA PHE A 14 17.64 13.74 -8.89
C PHE A 14 17.05 15.14 -8.65
N SER A 15 15.73 15.24 -8.51
CA SER A 15 15.06 16.53 -8.27
C SER A 15 15.50 17.17 -6.95
N LEU A 16 15.71 16.38 -5.91
CA LEU A 16 16.20 16.87 -4.63
C LEU A 16 17.65 17.33 -4.71
N LYS A 17 18.53 16.61 -5.42
CA LYS A 17 19.91 17.03 -5.70
C LYS A 17 19.95 18.35 -6.46
N ASP A 18 19.12 18.50 -7.49
CA ASP A 18 19.01 19.75 -8.25
C ASP A 18 18.52 20.92 -7.38
N ALA A 19 17.69 20.63 -6.37
CA ALA A 19 17.24 21.61 -5.38
C ALA A 19 18.27 21.89 -4.26
N GLY A 20 19.44 21.26 -4.29
CA GLY A 20 20.54 21.48 -3.35
C GLY A 20 20.48 20.66 -2.07
N PHE A 21 19.69 19.59 -2.05
CA PHE A 21 19.66 18.65 -0.93
C PHE A 21 20.59 17.46 -1.17
N GLU A 22 21.23 16.98 -0.13
CA GLU A 22 21.88 15.67 -0.15
C GLU A 22 20.85 14.57 -0.06
N THR A 23 20.96 13.58 -0.93
CA THR A 23 20.03 12.46 -0.99
C THR A 23 20.66 11.18 -0.48
N ILE A 24 19.88 10.44 0.30
CA ILE A 24 20.31 9.18 0.90
C ILE A 24 19.31 8.10 0.50
N MET A 25 19.79 7.11 -0.22
CA MET A 25 18.99 5.96 -0.62
C MET A 25 19.20 4.80 0.35
N VAL A 26 18.10 4.15 0.74
CA VAL A 26 18.14 2.90 1.51
C VAL A 26 17.35 1.86 0.74
N ASN A 27 18.03 0.84 0.24
CA ASN A 27 17.40 -0.28 -0.47
C ASN A 27 18.36 -1.48 -0.46
N CYS A 28 17.84 -2.69 -0.43
CA CYS A 28 18.64 -3.92 -0.45
C CYS A 28 18.43 -4.76 -1.72
N ASN A 29 17.83 -4.21 -2.75
CA ASN A 29 17.65 -4.90 -4.03
C ASN A 29 18.74 -4.48 -5.02
N PRO A 30 19.69 -5.36 -5.40
CA PRO A 30 20.78 -5.01 -6.30
C PRO A 30 20.34 -4.85 -7.77
N GLU A 31 19.11 -5.22 -8.10
CA GLU A 31 18.60 -5.20 -9.49
C GLU A 31 17.72 -3.96 -9.76
N THR A 32 17.92 -2.90 -8.99
CA THR A 32 17.16 -1.65 -9.17
C THR A 32 18.09 -0.47 -9.43
N VAL A 33 17.67 0.46 -10.29
CA VAL A 33 18.44 1.66 -10.65
C VAL A 33 18.62 2.59 -9.43
N SER A 34 17.68 2.58 -8.49
CA SER A 34 17.81 3.36 -7.25
C SER A 34 19.00 2.94 -6.38
N THR A 35 19.57 1.76 -6.62
CA THR A 35 20.80 1.29 -5.95
C THR A 35 22.07 1.49 -6.77
N ASP A 36 22.00 2.15 -7.92
CA ASP A 36 23.18 2.53 -8.67
C ASP A 36 23.95 3.64 -7.93
N TYR A 37 25.28 3.61 -8.07
CA TYR A 37 26.18 4.48 -7.30
C TYR A 37 26.02 5.98 -7.58
N ASP A 38 25.43 6.34 -8.70
CA ASP A 38 25.25 7.73 -9.15
C ASP A 38 23.83 8.27 -8.94
N THR A 39 22.88 7.43 -8.47
CA THR A 39 21.50 7.84 -8.24
C THR A 39 21.33 8.74 -7.02
N SER A 40 22.07 8.49 -5.95
CA SER A 40 22.02 9.27 -4.71
C SER A 40 23.41 9.67 -4.23
N ASP A 41 23.49 10.63 -3.32
CA ASP A 41 24.79 11.03 -2.74
C ASP A 41 25.34 9.98 -1.80
N ARG A 42 24.47 9.22 -1.15
CA ARG A 42 24.82 8.06 -0.30
C ARG A 42 23.83 6.93 -0.49
N LEU A 43 24.36 5.73 -0.60
CA LEU A 43 23.57 4.49 -0.64
C LEU A 43 23.89 3.66 0.60
N TYR A 44 22.83 3.28 1.32
CA TYR A 44 22.85 2.23 2.33
C TYR A 44 22.17 1.00 1.78
N PHE A 45 22.98 -0.02 1.53
CA PHE A 45 22.50 -1.30 1.02
C PHE A 45 22.08 -2.20 2.19
N GLU A 46 20.91 -1.85 2.79
CA GLU A 46 20.42 -2.45 4.02
C GLU A 46 18.94 -2.81 3.91
N PRO A 47 18.48 -3.81 4.66
CA PRO A 47 17.05 -4.13 4.73
C PRO A 47 16.21 -2.98 5.25
N LEU A 48 15.02 -2.80 4.66
CA LEU A 48 14.04 -1.80 5.09
C LEU A 48 13.29 -2.27 6.35
N LYS A 49 14.05 -2.43 7.46
CA LYS A 49 13.52 -2.74 8.79
C LYS A 49 13.78 -1.57 9.74
N GLU A 50 12.93 -1.45 10.74
CA GLU A 50 12.94 -0.34 11.70
C GLU A 50 14.33 -0.11 12.31
N GLU A 51 14.99 -1.16 12.77
CA GLU A 51 16.31 -1.09 13.41
C GLU A 51 17.38 -0.54 12.46
N TYR A 52 17.45 -1.05 11.23
CA TYR A 52 18.46 -0.61 10.26
C TYR A 52 18.22 0.83 9.85
N VAL A 53 16.98 1.18 9.52
CA VAL A 53 16.60 2.54 9.11
C VAL A 53 16.87 3.54 10.25
N PHE A 54 16.56 3.18 11.49
CA PHE A 54 16.83 4.03 12.65
C PHE A 54 18.33 4.31 12.83
N ASN A 55 19.15 3.27 12.74
CA ASN A 55 20.61 3.40 12.87
C ASN A 55 21.21 4.27 11.74
N ILE A 56 20.72 4.11 10.51
CA ILE A 56 21.12 4.96 9.38
C ILE A 56 20.74 6.42 9.65
N ILE A 57 19.50 6.68 10.06
CA ILE A 57 19.04 8.04 10.39
C ILE A 57 19.90 8.67 11.47
N LYS A 58 20.20 7.95 12.56
CA LYS A 58 21.06 8.42 13.64
C LYS A 58 22.46 8.80 13.13
N LYS A 59 23.04 7.91 12.34
CA LYS A 59 24.36 8.14 11.76
C LYS A 59 24.42 9.36 10.83
N GLU A 60 23.36 9.58 10.06
CA GLU A 60 23.30 10.73 9.17
C GLU A 60 23.01 12.05 9.93
N GLN A 61 22.25 11.99 11.01
CA GLN A 61 22.03 13.14 11.90
C GLN A 61 23.31 13.62 12.59
N GLU A 62 24.31 12.75 12.76
CA GLU A 62 25.64 13.15 13.27
C GLU A 62 26.45 13.98 12.26
N LYS A 63 26.12 13.85 10.96
CA LYS A 63 26.86 14.53 9.87
C LYS A 63 26.16 15.79 9.39
N GLY A 64 24.87 15.91 9.60
CA GLY A 64 24.11 17.04 9.10
C GLY A 64 22.66 17.07 9.60
N ASN A 65 21.91 18.04 9.12
CA ASN A 65 20.51 18.20 9.49
C ASN A 65 19.62 17.31 8.61
N LEU A 66 18.95 16.34 9.22
CA LEU A 66 17.97 15.53 8.54
C LEU A 66 16.70 16.35 8.26
N ILE A 67 16.43 16.62 7.00
CA ILE A 67 15.20 17.31 6.56
C ILE A 67 14.00 16.39 6.70
N GLY A 68 14.11 15.13 6.28
CA GLY A 68 13.06 14.14 6.45
C GLY A 68 13.27 12.85 5.67
N VAL A 69 12.29 11.98 5.77
CA VAL A 69 12.27 10.64 5.15
C VAL A 69 11.10 10.54 4.21
N ILE A 70 11.36 10.16 2.97
CA ILE A 70 10.33 9.83 1.98
C ILE A 70 10.10 8.31 2.03
N ALA A 71 8.96 7.89 2.56
CA ALA A 71 8.60 6.47 2.63
C ALA A 71 7.64 6.03 1.51
N GLN A 72 6.97 6.97 0.87
CA GLN A 72 5.84 6.72 -0.01
C GLN A 72 6.25 6.15 -1.38
N PHE A 73 7.36 6.64 -1.95
CA PHE A 73 7.76 6.28 -3.32
C PHE A 73 8.30 4.85 -3.46
N GLY A 74 8.71 4.23 -2.39
CA GLY A 74 9.25 2.86 -2.42
C GLY A 74 8.21 1.74 -2.41
N GLY A 75 6.92 2.06 -2.49
CA GLY A 75 5.82 1.09 -2.43
C GLY A 75 5.52 0.60 -1.00
N GLN A 76 4.91 -0.57 -0.89
CA GLN A 76 4.36 -1.10 0.36
C GLN A 76 5.40 -1.38 1.46
N THR A 77 6.63 -1.72 1.09
CA THR A 77 7.65 -2.07 2.10
C THR A 77 8.09 -0.86 2.93
N PRO A 78 8.51 0.28 2.34
CA PRO A 78 8.86 1.46 3.14
C PRO A 78 7.65 2.14 3.78
N ILE A 79 6.44 2.05 3.21
CA ILE A 79 5.22 2.58 3.84
C ILE A 79 4.98 1.97 5.21
N LYS A 80 5.31 0.69 5.42
CA LYS A 80 5.19 0.04 6.74
C LYS A 80 6.07 0.69 7.82
N LEU A 81 7.12 1.40 7.43
CA LEU A 81 7.96 2.17 8.36
C LEU A 81 7.31 3.47 8.83
N ALA A 82 6.23 3.93 8.19
CA ALA A 82 5.63 5.23 8.50
C ALA A 82 5.20 5.35 9.98
N LYS A 83 4.62 4.28 10.54
CA LYS A 83 4.27 4.24 11.97
C LYS A 83 5.49 4.40 12.86
N PHE A 84 6.53 3.63 12.60
CA PHE A 84 7.78 3.67 13.35
C PHE A 84 8.44 5.07 13.28
N LEU A 85 8.50 5.67 12.10
CA LEU A 85 9.04 7.02 11.90
C LEU A 85 8.25 8.05 12.72
N HIS A 86 6.93 7.97 12.66
CA HIS A 86 6.01 8.85 13.41
C HIS A 86 6.21 8.71 14.93
N ASP A 87 6.20 7.48 15.44
CA ASP A 87 6.33 7.18 16.88
C ASP A 87 7.68 7.66 17.44
N ASN A 88 8.73 7.64 16.62
CA ASN A 88 10.07 8.15 16.94
C ASN A 88 10.26 9.65 16.62
N ARG A 89 9.20 10.36 16.24
CA ARG A 89 9.22 11.79 15.91
C ARG A 89 10.22 12.15 14.79
N LEU A 90 10.41 11.22 13.87
CA LEU A 90 11.22 11.44 12.68
C LEU A 90 10.37 12.11 11.60
N PRO A 91 10.85 13.16 10.94
CA PRO A 91 10.05 13.89 9.97
C PRO A 91 9.77 13.03 8.73
N ILE A 92 8.50 12.88 8.38
CA ILE A 92 8.05 12.22 7.15
C ILE A 92 7.75 13.33 6.14
N LEU A 93 8.40 13.27 4.97
CA LEU A 93 8.12 14.17 3.87
C LEU A 93 6.98 13.61 3.00
N GLY A 94 6.14 14.50 2.49
CA GLY A 94 4.94 14.13 1.74
C GLY A 94 3.79 13.76 2.66
N THR A 95 3.09 12.67 2.34
CA THR A 95 1.91 12.25 3.10
C THR A 95 2.27 11.81 4.52
N GLN A 96 1.63 12.44 5.50
CA GLN A 96 1.87 12.14 6.91
C GLN A 96 1.32 10.78 7.34
N TYR A 97 1.91 10.17 8.36
CA TYR A 97 1.50 8.85 8.86
C TYR A 97 0.00 8.71 9.10
N THR A 98 -0.64 9.71 9.69
CA THR A 98 -2.08 9.67 9.99
C THR A 98 -2.95 9.51 8.74
N SER A 99 -2.53 10.10 7.62
CA SER A 99 -3.22 9.98 6.33
C SER A 99 -2.91 8.67 5.64
N ILE A 100 -1.65 8.19 5.75
CA ILE A 100 -1.26 6.86 5.27
C ILE A 100 -2.06 5.78 6.00
N ASP A 101 -2.10 5.82 7.32
CA ASP A 101 -2.83 4.87 8.16
C ASP A 101 -4.35 4.89 7.88
N LEU A 102 -4.91 6.08 7.64
CA LEU A 102 -6.31 6.22 7.24
C LEU A 102 -6.60 5.59 5.87
N ALA A 103 -5.68 5.76 4.91
CA ALA A 103 -5.83 5.22 3.56
C ALA A 103 -5.64 3.70 3.51
N GLU A 104 -4.74 3.16 4.34
CA GLU A 104 -4.47 1.72 4.42
C GLU A 104 -5.58 0.95 5.17
N ASP A 105 -6.26 1.58 6.13
CA ASP A 105 -7.38 0.97 6.86
C ASP A 105 -8.68 1.06 6.03
N ARG A 106 -9.14 -0.08 5.54
CA ARG A 106 -10.30 -0.18 4.64
C ARG A 106 -11.59 0.35 5.26
N ASP A 107 -11.84 0.08 6.52
CA ASP A 107 -13.06 0.52 7.20
C ASP A 107 -13.04 2.03 7.45
N ARG A 108 -11.90 2.56 7.87
CA ARG A 108 -11.72 4.00 8.05
C ARG A 108 -11.78 4.74 6.73
N PHE A 109 -11.14 4.22 5.69
CA PHE A 109 -11.17 4.78 4.34
C PHE A 109 -12.60 4.77 3.76
N ARG A 110 -13.32 3.66 3.88
CA ARG A 110 -14.73 3.58 3.49
C ARG A 110 -15.60 4.62 4.20
N ASN A 111 -15.39 4.81 5.50
CA ASN A 111 -16.10 5.83 6.28
C ASN A 111 -15.75 7.24 5.81
N LEU A 112 -14.49 7.50 5.45
CA LEU A 112 -14.07 8.76 4.85
C LEU A 112 -14.78 9.01 3.52
N LEU A 113 -14.82 8.04 2.62
CA LEU A 113 -15.52 8.14 1.34
C LEU A 113 -17.02 8.43 1.53
N ASN A 114 -17.66 7.75 2.49
CA ASN A 114 -19.05 8.01 2.85
C ASN A 114 -19.26 9.45 3.37
N LYS A 115 -18.37 9.92 4.24
CA LYS A 115 -18.41 11.31 4.75
C LYS A 115 -18.26 12.34 3.64
N LEU A 116 -17.42 12.05 2.67
CA LEU A 116 -17.19 12.88 1.48
C LEU A 116 -18.30 12.73 0.42
N LYS A 117 -19.27 11.82 0.65
CA LYS A 117 -20.33 11.48 -0.31
C LYS A 117 -19.81 10.99 -1.67
N LEU A 118 -18.62 10.38 -1.68
CA LEU A 118 -18.06 9.77 -2.86
C LEU A 118 -18.69 8.38 -3.06
N LYS A 119 -18.96 8.07 -4.33
CA LYS A 119 -19.49 6.75 -4.69
C LYS A 119 -18.40 5.69 -4.56
N GLN A 120 -18.76 4.55 -4.01
CA GLN A 120 -17.91 3.37 -3.93
C GLN A 120 -18.74 2.13 -4.21
N ALA A 121 -18.12 1.07 -4.68
CA ALA A 121 -18.77 -0.21 -4.84
C ALA A 121 -19.23 -0.75 -3.48
N GLU A 122 -20.42 -1.35 -3.43
CA GLU A 122 -20.86 -2.03 -2.21
C GLU A 122 -19.88 -3.16 -1.88
N SER A 123 -19.50 -3.23 -0.62
CA SER A 123 -18.51 -4.20 -0.15
C SER A 123 -18.85 -4.72 1.24
N GLY A 124 -18.29 -5.87 1.59
CA GLY A 124 -18.41 -6.44 2.91
C GLY A 124 -17.23 -7.33 3.27
N ILE A 125 -16.95 -7.42 4.57
CA ILE A 125 -15.92 -8.28 5.13
C ILE A 125 -16.60 -9.46 5.83
N ALA A 126 -16.23 -10.67 5.49
CA ALA A 126 -16.75 -11.90 6.08
C ALA A 126 -15.66 -12.67 6.82
N LYS A 127 -15.94 -13.02 8.07
CA LYS A 127 -15.09 -13.91 8.89
C LYS A 127 -15.61 -15.34 8.92
N THR A 128 -16.82 -15.56 8.45
CA THR A 128 -17.45 -16.88 8.40
C THR A 128 -18.20 -17.05 7.09
N PHE A 129 -18.39 -18.32 6.69
CA PHE A 129 -19.16 -18.66 5.50
C PHE A 129 -20.57 -18.05 5.52
N ASN A 130 -21.27 -18.16 6.64
CA ASN A 130 -22.63 -17.62 6.76
C ASN A 130 -22.68 -16.08 6.62
N GLN A 131 -21.65 -15.38 7.11
CA GLN A 131 -21.54 -13.94 6.89
C GLN A 131 -21.32 -13.63 5.41
N ALA A 132 -20.46 -14.39 4.74
CA ALA A 132 -20.20 -14.23 3.31
C ALA A 132 -21.47 -14.35 2.47
N ILE A 133 -22.28 -15.37 2.73
CA ILE A 133 -23.55 -15.56 2.01
C ILE A 133 -24.52 -14.40 2.25
N LYS A 134 -24.68 -13.95 3.50
CA LYS A 134 -25.54 -12.80 3.82
C LYS A 134 -25.08 -11.51 3.12
N ILE A 135 -23.76 -11.27 3.07
CA ILE A 135 -23.20 -10.12 2.37
C ILE A 135 -23.45 -10.25 0.87
N ALA A 136 -23.20 -11.41 0.29
CA ALA A 136 -23.43 -11.67 -1.13
C ALA A 136 -24.90 -11.50 -1.53
N ASP A 137 -25.85 -11.98 -0.72
CA ASP A 137 -27.28 -11.79 -0.96
C ASP A 137 -27.71 -10.33 -0.88
N LYS A 138 -27.06 -9.54 -0.03
CA LYS A 138 -27.31 -8.09 0.09
C LYS A 138 -26.76 -7.31 -1.10
N ILE A 139 -25.52 -7.58 -1.51
CA ILE A 139 -24.83 -6.86 -2.59
C ILE A 139 -25.39 -7.25 -3.96
N GLY A 140 -25.75 -8.52 -4.13
CA GLY A 140 -26.24 -9.07 -5.39
C GLY A 140 -25.12 -9.28 -6.42
N LEU A 141 -25.41 -10.18 -7.36
CA LEU A 141 -24.48 -10.57 -8.43
C LEU A 141 -24.38 -9.50 -9.54
N PRO A 142 -23.29 -9.46 -10.32
CA PRO A 142 -22.06 -10.18 -10.09
C PRO A 142 -21.26 -9.55 -8.93
N LEU A 143 -20.43 -10.36 -8.30
CA LEU A 143 -19.58 -9.91 -7.20
C LEU A 143 -18.19 -10.57 -7.26
N MET A 144 -17.21 -9.92 -6.65
CA MET A 144 -15.86 -10.45 -6.52
C MET A 144 -15.65 -10.95 -5.10
N VAL A 145 -15.17 -12.17 -4.99
CA VAL A 145 -14.74 -12.78 -3.73
C VAL A 145 -13.21 -12.80 -3.72
N ARG A 146 -12.60 -12.27 -2.67
CA ARG A 146 -11.14 -12.23 -2.54
C ARG A 146 -10.69 -12.44 -1.11
N PRO A 147 -9.62 -13.24 -0.88
CA PRO A 147 -9.00 -13.34 0.43
C PRO A 147 -8.35 -12.00 0.83
N SER A 148 -8.30 -11.72 2.13
CA SER A 148 -7.46 -10.64 2.63
C SER A 148 -5.99 -11.09 2.65
N TYR A 149 -5.08 -10.15 2.39
CA TYR A 149 -3.63 -10.35 2.49
C TYR A 149 -3.00 -11.38 1.53
N VAL A 150 -3.66 -11.68 0.41
CA VAL A 150 -3.10 -12.56 -0.63
C VAL A 150 -2.48 -11.72 -1.74
N LEU A 151 -1.24 -12.06 -2.12
CA LEU A 151 -0.52 -11.40 -3.22
C LEU A 151 -0.86 -12.02 -4.57
N GLY A 152 -0.88 -11.17 -5.61
CA GLY A 152 -0.98 -11.63 -7.00
C GLY A 152 -2.34 -12.17 -7.41
N GLY A 153 -3.43 -11.76 -6.77
CA GLY A 153 -4.79 -12.14 -7.18
C GLY A 153 -5.15 -13.61 -6.95
N ARG A 154 -4.36 -14.36 -6.19
CA ARG A 154 -4.63 -15.77 -5.87
C ARG A 154 -5.99 -15.93 -5.19
N ALA A 155 -6.82 -16.85 -5.69
CA ALA A 155 -8.17 -17.12 -5.21
C ALA A 155 -9.11 -15.88 -5.23
N MET A 156 -8.86 -14.95 -6.15
CA MET A 156 -9.81 -13.89 -6.49
C MET A 156 -10.70 -14.41 -7.62
N GLU A 157 -12.00 -14.41 -7.38
CA GLU A 157 -12.98 -14.96 -8.34
C GLU A 157 -14.18 -14.04 -8.50
N ILE A 158 -14.61 -13.89 -9.75
CA ILE A 158 -15.85 -13.17 -10.07
C ILE A 158 -16.99 -14.18 -10.09
N VAL A 159 -17.98 -13.92 -9.27
CA VAL A 159 -19.16 -14.77 -9.13
C VAL A 159 -20.30 -14.17 -9.90
N HIS A 160 -20.71 -14.82 -10.98
CA HIS A 160 -21.86 -14.42 -11.80
C HIS A 160 -23.16 -15.15 -11.42
N GLU A 161 -23.05 -16.35 -10.83
CA GLU A 161 -24.20 -17.20 -10.53
C GLU A 161 -24.16 -17.70 -9.07
N LYS A 162 -25.35 -17.83 -8.45
CA LYS A 162 -25.44 -18.29 -7.05
C LYS A 162 -24.87 -19.69 -6.81
N ASN A 163 -24.93 -20.57 -7.79
CA ASN A 163 -24.41 -21.95 -7.70
C ASN A 163 -22.87 -21.96 -7.53
N GLN A 164 -22.17 -20.94 -8.03
CA GLN A 164 -20.72 -20.77 -7.94
C GLN A 164 -20.28 -20.19 -6.58
N LEU A 165 -21.15 -19.40 -5.94
CA LEU A 165 -20.84 -18.63 -4.75
C LEU A 165 -20.27 -19.49 -3.61
N LYS A 166 -20.90 -20.63 -3.34
CA LYS A 166 -20.45 -21.53 -2.27
C LYS A 166 -19.03 -22.00 -2.48
N LYS A 167 -18.73 -22.47 -3.69
CA LYS A 167 -17.40 -22.97 -4.06
C LYS A 167 -16.33 -21.89 -3.89
N PHE A 168 -16.54 -20.70 -4.47
CA PHE A 168 -15.56 -19.62 -4.45
C PHE A 168 -15.36 -19.02 -3.05
N VAL A 169 -16.42 -18.95 -2.24
CA VAL A 169 -16.29 -18.55 -0.84
C VAL A 169 -15.48 -19.57 -0.03
N GLU A 170 -15.69 -20.87 -0.23
CA GLU A 170 -14.91 -21.93 0.43
C GLU A 170 -13.43 -21.88 0.00
N GLU A 171 -13.16 -21.68 -1.29
CA GLU A 171 -11.79 -21.54 -1.81
C GLU A 171 -11.09 -20.28 -1.28
N ALA A 172 -11.81 -19.16 -1.20
CA ALA A 172 -11.29 -17.92 -0.65
C ALA A 172 -10.95 -18.05 0.84
N PHE A 173 -11.79 -18.72 1.64
CA PHE A 173 -11.47 -18.98 3.05
C PHE A 173 -10.27 -19.91 3.22
N LYS A 174 -10.13 -20.94 2.40
CA LYS A 174 -8.95 -21.81 2.41
C LYS A 174 -7.67 -21.04 2.09
N ALA A 175 -7.72 -20.13 1.11
CA ALA A 175 -6.57 -19.31 0.73
C ALA A 175 -6.28 -18.18 1.73
N ALA A 176 -7.28 -17.68 2.43
CA ALA A 176 -7.14 -16.65 3.46
C ALA A 176 -6.61 -17.21 4.79
N GLU A 177 -6.53 -18.54 4.91
CA GLU A 177 -6.22 -19.23 6.16
C GLU A 177 -7.22 -18.81 7.27
N GLU A 178 -6.76 -18.11 8.31
CA GLU A 178 -7.63 -17.61 9.38
C GLU A 178 -8.08 -16.15 9.17
N ASN A 179 -7.68 -15.54 8.06
CA ASN A 179 -8.00 -14.15 7.77
C ASN A 179 -9.41 -14.00 7.16
N PRO A 180 -10.04 -12.83 7.30
CA PRO A 180 -11.32 -12.57 6.67
C PRO A 180 -11.21 -12.53 5.15
N ILE A 181 -12.34 -12.78 4.48
CA ILE A 181 -12.47 -12.56 3.04
C ILE A 181 -13.28 -11.29 2.76
N LEU A 182 -13.03 -10.73 1.59
CA LEU A 182 -13.75 -9.56 1.07
C LEU A 182 -14.71 -9.99 -0.02
N ILE A 183 -15.87 -9.35 -0.03
CA ILE A 183 -16.89 -9.53 -1.05
C ILE A 183 -17.26 -8.13 -1.53
N ASP A 184 -16.97 -7.87 -2.79
CA ASP A 184 -17.18 -6.56 -3.40
C ASP A 184 -18.15 -6.69 -4.57
N LYS A 185 -18.99 -5.67 -4.78
CA LYS A 185 -19.78 -5.59 -6.01
C LYS A 185 -18.85 -5.50 -7.20
N PHE A 186 -18.97 -6.44 -8.13
CA PHE A 186 -18.26 -6.34 -9.40
C PHE A 186 -19.05 -5.44 -10.35
N ILE A 187 -18.35 -4.46 -10.94
CA ILE A 187 -18.93 -3.53 -11.90
C ILE A 187 -18.49 -4.01 -13.29
N ASP A 188 -19.43 -4.60 -13.98
CA ASP A 188 -19.21 -5.10 -15.34
C ASP A 188 -19.23 -3.95 -16.35
N HIS A 189 -18.50 -4.10 -17.47
CA HIS A 189 -18.40 -3.11 -18.54
C HIS A 189 -17.96 -1.71 -18.08
N ALA A 190 -17.14 -1.62 -17.01
CA ALA A 190 -16.60 -0.38 -16.52
C ALA A 190 -15.31 -0.02 -17.26
N MET A 191 -15.08 1.28 -17.45
CA MET A 191 -13.77 1.81 -17.84
C MET A 191 -12.97 2.10 -16.58
N GLU A 192 -11.78 1.52 -16.49
CA GLU A 192 -10.83 1.81 -15.41
C GLU A 192 -10.09 3.12 -15.72
N VAL A 193 -10.02 3.99 -14.74
CA VAL A 193 -9.32 5.28 -14.86
C VAL A 193 -8.54 5.50 -13.56
N ASP A 194 -7.24 5.65 -13.67
CA ASP A 194 -6.36 6.05 -12.57
C ASP A 194 -6.24 7.58 -12.54
N VAL A 195 -6.31 8.12 -11.33
CA VAL A 195 -6.19 9.57 -11.11
C VAL A 195 -5.23 9.81 -9.96
N ASP A 196 -4.16 10.55 -10.24
CA ASP A 196 -3.21 11.01 -9.24
C ASP A 196 -3.46 12.48 -8.90
N ALA A 197 -3.21 12.84 -7.65
CA ALA A 197 -3.29 14.22 -7.19
C ALA A 197 -2.01 14.61 -6.45
N ILE A 198 -1.52 15.81 -6.75
CA ILE A 198 -0.39 16.42 -6.05
C ILE A 198 -0.94 17.65 -5.32
N SER A 199 -0.58 17.78 -4.05
CA SER A 199 -0.96 18.92 -3.21
C SER A 199 0.24 19.37 -2.39
N ASP A 200 0.41 20.67 -2.26
CA ASP A 200 1.33 21.36 -1.36
C ASP A 200 0.68 21.67 -0.01
#